data_132ab3d96741eb2f736372b22b0bb823
#
_entry.id   132ab3d96741eb2f736372b22b0bb823
#
_cell.length_a   1.000
_cell.length_b   1.000
_cell.length_c   1.000
_cell.angle_alpha   90.00
_cell.angle_beta   90.00
_cell.angle_gamma   90.00
#
_symmetry.space_group_name_H-M   'P 1'
#
loop_
_entity.id
_entity.type
_entity.pdbx_description
1 polymer ?
#
loop_
_entity_poly.entity_id
_entity_poly.type
_entity_poly.pdbx_seq_one_letter_code
_entity_poly.pdbx_strand_id
1 'polypeptide(L)'
;MPNKNYYEYKDIMEATGKSYSAVKKWRISIERLSGYEFKKVKIKVTRKHVKDHYQFTEEEFEKFIKLSKRIDETKNMTEAVTAIWGDLKSAEERALKQDVAELKEFKEKQKESNKSTNFQIISLKNSIRRLEKLEERLEALEEKQGKGFFSKLKK
;
A
#
# COMPACT_ATOMS: atom_id res chain seq x y z
N MET A 1 -6.38 23.51 -33.37
CA MET A 1 -7.34 22.41 -33.24
C MET A 1 -8.36 22.77 -32.17
N PRO A 2 -9.66 22.48 -32.30
CA PRO A 2 -10.62 22.78 -31.26
C PRO A 2 -10.20 22.03 -29.98
N ASN A 3 -10.27 22.71 -28.86
CA ASN A 3 -9.96 22.19 -27.53
C ASN A 3 -10.98 21.09 -27.17
N LYS A 4 -10.73 19.85 -27.62
CA LYS A 4 -11.57 18.72 -27.30
C LYS A 4 -11.22 18.24 -25.89
N ASN A 5 -12.18 18.25 -24.98
CA ASN A 5 -11.98 17.76 -23.61
C ASN A 5 -11.75 16.22 -23.54
N TYR A 6 -11.98 15.51 -24.63
CA TYR A 6 -11.79 14.06 -24.74
C TYR A 6 -11.71 13.61 -26.20
N TYR A 7 -11.11 12.44 -26.41
CA TYR A 7 -10.98 11.75 -27.68
C TYR A 7 -11.81 10.47 -27.70
N GLU A 8 -12.18 10.03 -28.92
CA GLU A 8 -12.96 8.82 -29.13
C GLU A 8 -12.21 7.84 -30.04
N TYR A 9 -12.73 6.63 -30.21
CA TYR A 9 -12.16 5.67 -31.16
C TYR A 9 -11.93 6.24 -32.56
N LYS A 10 -12.85 7.08 -33.03
CA LYS A 10 -12.75 7.70 -34.33
C LYS A 10 -11.49 8.56 -34.47
N ASP A 11 -11.20 9.35 -33.46
CA ASP A 11 -10.01 10.22 -33.45
C ASP A 11 -8.72 9.39 -33.50
N ILE A 12 -8.66 8.27 -32.74
CA ILE A 12 -7.53 7.35 -32.75
C ILE A 12 -7.38 6.66 -34.09
N MET A 13 -8.50 6.22 -34.69
CA MET A 13 -8.50 5.60 -36.04
C MET A 13 -7.96 6.58 -37.09
N GLU A 14 -8.41 7.83 -37.08
CA GLU A 14 -7.95 8.88 -37.98
C GLU A 14 -6.46 9.17 -37.82
N ALA A 15 -5.98 9.28 -36.59
CA ALA A 15 -4.58 9.59 -36.29
C ALA A 15 -3.63 8.43 -36.60
N THR A 16 -4.08 7.18 -36.45
CA THR A 16 -3.22 5.99 -36.64
C THR A 16 -3.41 5.27 -37.97
N GLY A 17 -4.45 5.59 -38.72
CA GLY A 17 -4.81 4.89 -39.94
C GLY A 17 -5.29 3.43 -39.75
N LYS A 18 -5.63 3.06 -38.51
CA LYS A 18 -6.02 1.68 -38.16
C LYS A 18 -7.54 1.53 -38.06
N SER A 19 -8.02 0.30 -38.27
CA SER A 19 -9.43 0.01 -38.17
C SER A 19 -9.97 0.06 -36.75
N TYR A 20 -11.29 0.25 -36.58
CA TYR A 20 -11.99 0.18 -35.32
C TYR A 20 -11.68 -1.11 -34.53
N SER A 21 -11.70 -2.25 -35.21
CA SER A 21 -11.41 -3.55 -34.59
C SER A 21 -9.98 -3.63 -34.07
N ALA A 22 -9.01 -3.04 -34.73
CA ALA A 22 -7.62 -2.97 -34.28
C ALA A 22 -7.50 -2.10 -33.01
N VAL A 23 -8.04 -0.89 -33.00
CA VAL A 23 -7.98 0.03 -31.85
C VAL A 23 -8.74 -0.56 -30.65
N LYS A 24 -9.90 -1.20 -30.88
CA LYS A 24 -10.62 -1.91 -29.83
C LYS A 24 -9.81 -3.06 -29.24
N LYS A 25 -9.09 -3.83 -30.07
CA LYS A 25 -8.21 -4.90 -29.62
C LYS A 25 -7.06 -4.35 -28.79
N TRP A 26 -6.47 -3.21 -29.16
CA TRP A 26 -5.44 -2.55 -28.40
C TRP A 26 -5.94 -2.16 -27.01
N ARG A 27 -7.09 -1.48 -26.93
CA ARG A 27 -7.67 -1.13 -25.63
C ARG A 27 -7.85 -2.35 -24.71
N ILE A 28 -8.43 -3.43 -25.23
CA ILE A 28 -8.61 -4.67 -24.45
C ILE A 28 -7.27 -5.25 -24.01
N SER A 29 -6.25 -5.20 -24.86
CA SER A 29 -4.91 -5.68 -24.51
C SER A 29 -4.23 -4.80 -23.45
N ILE A 30 -4.43 -3.47 -23.51
CA ILE A 30 -3.94 -2.53 -22.49
C ILE A 30 -4.59 -2.85 -21.16
N GLU A 31 -5.93 -2.92 -21.08
CA GLU A 31 -6.65 -3.23 -19.84
C GLU A 31 -6.18 -4.56 -19.23
N ARG A 32 -5.98 -5.58 -20.06
CA ARG A 32 -5.53 -6.90 -19.59
C ARG A 32 -4.10 -6.96 -19.12
N LEU A 33 -3.17 -6.29 -19.80
CA LEU A 33 -1.73 -6.41 -19.54
C LEU A 33 -1.24 -5.42 -18.50
N SER A 34 -1.76 -4.19 -18.49
CA SER A 34 -1.33 -3.13 -17.59
C SER A 34 -2.28 -2.90 -16.40
N GLY A 35 -3.49 -3.48 -16.42
CA GLY A 35 -4.51 -3.19 -15.43
C GLY A 35 -5.10 -1.79 -15.55
N TYR A 36 -4.80 -1.05 -16.61
CA TYR A 36 -5.29 0.30 -16.81
C TYR A 36 -6.78 0.30 -17.15
N GLU A 37 -7.55 1.19 -16.50
CA GLU A 37 -8.99 1.31 -16.76
C GLU A 37 -9.31 2.61 -17.49
N PHE A 38 -9.90 2.49 -18.67
CA PHE A 38 -10.37 3.63 -19.44
C PHE A 38 -11.74 4.12 -18.99
N LYS A 39 -11.96 5.44 -19.08
CA LYS A 39 -13.24 6.05 -18.73
C LYS A 39 -14.35 5.60 -19.65
N LYS A 40 -15.41 5.03 -19.08
CA LYS A 40 -16.63 4.62 -19.77
C LYS A 40 -17.77 5.58 -19.47
N VAL A 41 -18.47 6.04 -20.49
CA VAL A 41 -19.67 6.85 -20.37
C VAL A 41 -20.83 6.10 -20.99
N LYS A 42 -21.94 6.02 -20.29
CA LYS A 42 -23.15 5.38 -20.79
C LYS A 42 -23.94 6.37 -21.64
N ILE A 43 -24.06 6.09 -22.94
CA ILE A 43 -24.85 6.91 -23.86
C ILE A 43 -26.16 6.18 -24.18
N LYS A 44 -27.26 6.89 -23.97
CA LYS A 44 -28.59 6.40 -24.30
C LYS A 44 -28.82 6.53 -25.81
N VAL A 45 -28.75 5.43 -26.55
CA VAL A 45 -28.91 5.42 -28.02
C VAL A 45 -30.39 5.42 -28.42
N THR A 46 -31.21 4.72 -27.65
CA THR A 46 -32.68 4.68 -27.83
C THR A 46 -33.37 4.60 -26.47
N ARG A 47 -34.73 4.68 -26.44
CA ARG A 47 -35.51 4.57 -25.19
C ARG A 47 -35.15 3.33 -24.33
N LYS A 48 -34.73 2.22 -24.99
CA LYS A 48 -34.45 0.92 -24.37
C LYS A 48 -33.00 0.47 -24.48
N HIS A 49 -32.14 1.21 -25.20
CA HIS A 49 -30.78 0.76 -25.46
C HIS A 49 -29.76 1.79 -24.96
N VAL A 50 -28.93 1.34 -24.02
CA VAL A 50 -27.81 2.09 -23.48
C VAL A 50 -26.52 1.42 -23.97
N LYS A 51 -25.59 2.19 -24.52
CA LYS A 51 -24.29 1.70 -25.00
C LYS A 51 -23.15 2.33 -24.24
N ASP A 52 -22.17 1.52 -23.89
CA ASP A 52 -20.93 2.03 -23.32
C ASP A 52 -20.10 2.71 -24.40
N HIS A 53 -19.69 3.94 -24.09
CA HIS A 53 -18.85 4.77 -24.93
C HIS A 53 -17.57 5.12 -24.19
N TYR A 54 -16.43 4.90 -24.82
CA TYR A 54 -15.12 5.20 -24.23
C TYR A 54 -14.71 6.61 -24.58
N GLN A 55 -14.24 7.34 -23.56
CA GLN A 55 -13.67 8.68 -23.69
C GLN A 55 -12.22 8.63 -23.26
N PHE A 56 -11.33 9.05 -24.13
CA PHE A 56 -9.89 9.06 -23.92
C PHE A 56 -9.40 10.48 -23.63
N THR A 57 -8.49 10.61 -22.67
CA THR A 57 -7.80 11.88 -22.42
C THR A 57 -6.77 12.17 -23.50
N GLU A 58 -6.23 13.37 -23.53
CA GLU A 58 -5.15 13.73 -24.46
C GLU A 58 -3.90 12.85 -24.27
N GLU A 59 -3.53 12.58 -23.04
CA GLU A 59 -2.39 11.70 -22.72
C GLU A 59 -2.64 10.27 -23.23
N GLU A 60 -3.84 9.74 -23.03
CA GLU A 60 -4.23 8.43 -23.54
C GLU A 60 -4.20 8.38 -25.07
N PHE A 61 -4.71 9.42 -25.72
CA PHE A 61 -4.67 9.55 -27.17
C PHE A 61 -3.24 9.53 -27.70
N GLU A 62 -2.33 10.31 -27.12
CA GLU A 62 -0.92 10.29 -27.48
C GLU A 62 -0.27 8.91 -27.26
N LYS A 63 -0.59 8.24 -26.16
CA LYS A 63 -0.13 6.88 -25.89
C LYS A 63 -0.61 5.89 -26.94
N PHE A 64 -1.84 6.02 -27.45
CA PHE A 64 -2.33 5.19 -28.56
C PHE A 64 -1.55 5.42 -29.86
N ILE A 65 -1.17 6.67 -30.17
CA ILE A 65 -0.34 6.96 -31.33
C ILE A 65 1.04 6.32 -31.19
N LYS A 66 1.69 6.46 -30.01
CA LYS A 66 2.97 5.82 -29.71
C LYS A 66 2.88 4.30 -29.80
N LEU A 67 1.77 3.72 -29.30
CA LEU A 67 1.49 2.29 -29.36
C LEU A 67 1.39 1.79 -30.79
N SER A 68 0.68 2.52 -31.66
CA SER A 68 0.59 2.18 -33.08
C SER A 68 1.96 2.07 -33.74
N LYS A 69 2.80 3.08 -33.54
CA LYS A 69 4.17 3.11 -34.08
C LYS A 69 5.01 1.94 -33.55
N ARG A 70 4.95 1.70 -32.23
CA ARG A 70 5.73 0.63 -31.60
C ARG A 70 5.28 -0.76 -32.08
N ILE A 71 3.98 -0.98 -32.30
CA ILE A 71 3.47 -2.22 -32.89
C ILE A 71 3.93 -2.40 -34.32
N ASP A 72 3.96 -1.33 -35.10
CA ASP A 72 4.43 -1.40 -36.50
C ASP A 72 5.93 -1.72 -36.58
N GLU A 73 6.73 -1.29 -35.61
CA GLU A 73 8.17 -1.56 -35.47
C GLU A 73 8.45 -3.00 -34.99
N THR A 74 7.86 -3.37 -33.85
CA THR A 74 8.21 -4.62 -33.13
C THR A 74 7.39 -5.82 -33.61
N LYS A 75 6.25 -5.61 -34.26
CA LYS A 75 5.22 -6.62 -34.60
C LYS A 75 4.74 -7.41 -33.38
N ASN A 76 5.03 -6.90 -32.17
CA ASN A 76 4.69 -7.53 -30.89
C ASN A 76 3.80 -6.61 -30.03
N MET A 77 2.51 -6.97 -29.97
CA MET A 77 1.52 -6.21 -29.20
C MET A 77 1.82 -6.17 -27.70
N THR A 78 2.24 -7.30 -27.14
CA THR A 78 2.50 -7.41 -25.69
C THR A 78 3.65 -6.52 -25.27
N GLU A 79 4.75 -6.59 -25.99
CA GLU A 79 5.93 -5.74 -25.76
C GLU A 79 5.59 -4.25 -25.90
N ALA A 80 4.85 -3.89 -26.96
CA ALA A 80 4.47 -2.50 -27.22
C ALA A 80 3.58 -1.94 -26.10
N VAL A 81 2.60 -2.72 -25.64
CA VAL A 81 1.72 -2.33 -24.52
C VAL A 81 2.51 -2.18 -23.23
N THR A 82 3.33 -3.16 -22.89
CA THR A 82 4.14 -3.12 -21.65
C THR A 82 5.10 -1.92 -21.63
N ALA A 83 5.70 -1.59 -22.77
CA ALA A 83 6.61 -0.46 -22.87
C ALA A 83 5.94 0.92 -22.65
N ILE A 84 4.66 1.06 -23.05
CA ILE A 84 3.97 2.36 -23.05
C ILE A 84 3.01 2.51 -21.87
N TRP A 85 2.30 1.45 -21.52
CA TRP A 85 1.27 1.43 -20.47
C TRP A 85 1.74 0.76 -19.17
N GLY A 86 2.89 0.09 -19.19
CA GLY A 86 3.40 -0.69 -18.08
C GLY A 86 2.87 -2.12 -18.06
N ASP A 87 3.34 -2.86 -17.07
CA ASP A 87 2.97 -4.25 -16.82
C ASP A 87 2.40 -4.38 -15.41
N LEU A 88 1.17 -4.85 -15.30
CA LEU A 88 0.47 -5.05 -14.03
C LEU A 88 1.27 -5.98 -13.10
N LYS A 89 1.79 -7.07 -13.65
CA LYS A 89 2.60 -8.03 -12.88
C LYS A 89 3.85 -7.40 -12.27
N SER A 90 4.58 -6.60 -13.06
CA SER A 90 5.75 -5.87 -12.55
C SER A 90 5.38 -4.80 -11.53
N ALA A 91 4.22 -4.16 -11.65
CA ALA A 91 3.72 -3.18 -10.69
C ALA A 91 3.33 -3.87 -9.37
N GLU A 92 2.61 -4.99 -9.43
CA GLU A 92 2.25 -5.81 -8.26
C GLU A 92 3.49 -6.37 -7.55
N GLU A 93 4.48 -6.87 -8.29
CA GLU A 93 5.73 -7.36 -7.71
C GLU A 93 6.52 -6.25 -6.99
N ARG A 94 6.52 -5.01 -7.54
CA ARG A 94 7.15 -3.85 -6.88
C ARG A 94 6.42 -3.45 -5.61
N ALA A 95 5.09 -3.37 -5.65
CA ALA A 95 4.27 -3.07 -4.48
C ALA A 95 4.50 -4.13 -3.39
N LEU A 96 4.44 -5.42 -3.73
CA LEU A 96 4.68 -6.50 -2.78
C LEU A 96 6.10 -6.43 -2.16
N LYS A 97 7.13 -6.11 -2.95
CA LYS A 97 8.49 -5.93 -2.41
C LYS A 97 8.57 -4.76 -1.43
N GLN A 98 7.86 -3.68 -1.69
CA GLN A 98 7.79 -2.53 -0.80
C GLN A 98 7.10 -2.89 0.51
N ASP A 99 5.92 -3.52 0.46
CA ASP A 99 5.17 -3.98 1.63
C ASP A 99 6.01 -4.93 2.50
N VAL A 100 6.73 -5.86 1.87
CA VAL A 100 7.64 -6.77 2.59
C VAL A 100 8.79 -6.02 3.27
N ALA A 101 9.33 -4.97 2.65
CA ALA A 101 10.38 -4.16 3.25
C ALA A 101 9.86 -3.39 4.47
N GLU A 102 8.69 -2.77 4.36
CA GLU A 102 8.03 -2.04 5.47
C GLU A 102 7.70 -2.97 6.65
N LEU A 103 7.19 -4.18 6.37
CA LEU A 103 6.92 -5.19 7.40
C LEU A 103 8.20 -5.64 8.12
N LYS A 104 9.31 -5.78 7.41
CA LYS A 104 10.60 -6.11 8.04
C LYS A 104 11.08 -5.00 8.97
N GLU A 105 11.01 -3.75 8.55
CA GLU A 105 11.39 -2.60 9.37
C GLU A 105 10.51 -2.49 10.63
N PHE A 106 9.20 -2.65 10.46
CA PHE A 106 8.26 -2.66 11.59
C PHE A 106 8.59 -3.77 12.60
N LYS A 107 8.89 -4.98 12.10
CA LYS A 107 9.27 -6.12 12.94
C LYS A 107 10.55 -5.85 13.74
N GLU A 108 11.56 -5.22 13.16
CA GLU A 108 12.78 -4.88 13.89
C GLU A 108 12.54 -3.78 14.95
N LYS A 109 11.76 -2.75 14.63
CA LYS A 109 11.34 -1.74 15.62
C LYS A 109 10.58 -2.36 16.79
N GLN A 110 9.72 -3.31 16.51
CA GLN A 110 8.95 -4.02 17.54
C GLN A 110 9.84 -4.89 18.43
N LYS A 111 10.85 -5.54 17.86
CA LYS A 111 11.86 -6.28 18.65
C LYS A 111 12.64 -5.38 19.59
N GLU A 112 13.07 -4.21 19.14
CA GLU A 112 13.80 -3.24 19.96
C GLU A 112 12.92 -2.71 21.10
N SER A 113 11.67 -2.36 20.79
CA SER A 113 10.68 -1.94 21.80
C SER A 113 10.47 -3.03 22.86
N ASN A 114 10.30 -4.28 22.44
CA ASN A 114 10.13 -5.42 23.36
C ASN A 114 11.37 -5.65 24.24
N LYS A 115 12.58 -5.47 23.72
CA LYS A 115 13.80 -5.53 24.52
C LYS A 115 13.80 -4.44 25.59
N SER A 116 13.49 -3.19 25.20
CA SER A 116 13.42 -2.06 26.16
C SER A 116 12.38 -2.32 27.25
N THR A 117 11.20 -2.79 26.89
CA THR A 117 10.13 -3.15 27.84
C THR A 117 10.59 -4.27 28.80
N ASN A 118 11.27 -5.28 28.31
CA ASN A 118 11.81 -6.35 29.15
C ASN A 118 12.84 -5.84 30.15
N PHE A 119 13.73 -4.92 29.76
CA PHE A 119 14.66 -4.27 30.67
C PHE A 119 13.94 -3.49 31.78
N GLN A 120 12.89 -2.76 31.45
CA GLN A 120 12.07 -2.04 32.41
C GLN A 120 11.39 -2.98 33.40
N ILE A 121 10.83 -4.09 32.92
CA ILE A 121 10.21 -5.12 33.77
C ILE A 121 11.21 -5.73 34.74
N ILE A 122 12.42 -6.04 34.29
CA ILE A 122 13.49 -6.57 35.16
C ILE A 122 13.87 -5.53 36.22
N SER A 123 14.00 -4.28 35.83
CA SER A 123 14.32 -3.18 36.78
C SER A 123 13.23 -3.02 37.83
N LEU A 124 11.96 -3.03 37.45
CA LEU A 124 10.82 -2.96 38.36
C LEU A 124 10.78 -4.16 39.32
N LYS A 125 11.00 -5.37 38.83
CA LYS A 125 11.07 -6.58 39.68
C LYS A 125 12.16 -6.46 40.73
N ASN A 126 13.33 -5.93 40.37
CA ASN A 126 14.41 -5.71 41.32
C ASN A 126 14.07 -4.64 42.37
N SER A 127 13.34 -3.59 41.97
CA SER A 127 12.87 -2.56 42.90
C SER A 127 11.84 -3.11 43.89
N ILE A 128 10.89 -3.93 43.42
CA ILE A 128 9.92 -4.61 44.27
C ILE A 128 10.62 -5.47 45.30
N ARG A 129 11.59 -6.31 44.91
CA ARG A 129 12.35 -7.13 45.85
C ARG A 129 13.12 -6.32 46.90
N ARG A 130 13.57 -5.10 46.57
CA ARG A 130 14.21 -4.20 47.54
C ARG A 130 13.21 -3.64 48.53
N LEU A 131 12.00 -3.29 48.07
CA LEU A 131 10.94 -2.80 48.93
C LEU A 131 10.49 -3.88 49.91
N GLU A 132 10.24 -5.11 49.43
CA GLU A 132 9.88 -6.27 50.25
C GLU A 132 10.92 -6.48 51.39
N LYS A 133 12.23 -6.41 51.06
CA LYS A 133 13.28 -6.52 52.09
C LYS A 133 13.33 -5.34 53.09
N LEU A 134 12.92 -4.15 52.64
CA LEU A 134 12.82 -2.99 53.54
C LEU A 134 11.60 -3.11 54.47
N GLU A 135 10.48 -3.62 53.96
CA GLU A 135 9.29 -3.91 54.78
C GLU A 135 9.63 -4.95 55.88
N GLU A 136 10.24 -6.09 55.51
CA GLU A 136 10.69 -7.10 56.46
C GLU A 136 11.62 -6.51 57.56
N ARG A 137 12.50 -5.58 57.17
CA ARG A 137 13.41 -4.90 58.15
C ARG A 137 12.66 -3.94 59.06
N LEU A 138 11.67 -3.22 58.54
CA LEU A 138 10.83 -2.33 59.33
C LEU A 138 10.01 -3.12 60.35
N GLU A 139 9.36 -4.17 59.94
CA GLU A 139 8.59 -5.07 60.82
C GLU A 139 9.49 -5.62 61.97
N ALA A 140 10.71 -6.09 61.61
CA ALA A 140 11.66 -6.59 62.60
C ALA A 140 12.15 -5.52 63.59
N LEU A 141 12.25 -4.25 63.17
CA LEU A 141 12.58 -3.12 64.03
C LEU A 141 11.41 -2.72 64.93
N GLU A 142 10.19 -2.72 64.40
CA GLU A 142 8.96 -2.45 65.18
C GLU A 142 8.78 -3.49 66.29
N GLU A 143 8.96 -4.78 65.99
CA GLU A 143 8.93 -5.84 67.00
C GLU A 143 9.97 -5.66 68.10
N LYS A 144 11.21 -5.25 67.75
CA LYS A 144 12.26 -5.00 68.71
C LYS A 144 11.93 -3.80 69.57
N GLN A 145 11.41 -2.72 69.03
CA GLN A 145 11.02 -1.54 69.81
C GLN A 145 9.82 -1.82 70.72
N GLY A 146 8.80 -2.53 70.23
CA GLY A 146 7.65 -2.94 71.00
C GLY A 146 8.06 -3.78 72.22
N LYS A 147 8.96 -4.77 72.05
CA LYS A 147 9.45 -5.61 73.09
C LYS A 147 10.31 -4.81 74.11
N GLY A 148 11.08 -3.80 73.66
CA GLY A 148 11.86 -2.90 74.50
C GLY A 148 11.06 -1.94 75.36
N PHE A 149 9.93 -1.48 74.88
CA PHE A 149 9.02 -0.59 75.60
C PHE A 149 8.27 -1.30 76.74
N PHE A 150 7.75 -2.50 76.47
CA PHE A 150 7.09 -3.30 77.48
C PHE A 150 8.04 -3.86 78.56
N SER A 151 9.30 -4.07 78.24
CA SER A 151 10.29 -4.50 79.26
C SER A 151 10.67 -3.40 80.24
N LYS A 152 10.60 -2.10 79.90
CA LYS A 152 10.82 -0.94 80.75
C LYS A 152 9.64 -0.57 81.67
N LEU A 153 8.46 -1.04 81.38
CA LEU A 153 7.23 -0.81 82.13
C LEU A 153 7.02 -1.83 83.28
N LYS A 154 7.87 -2.84 83.37
CA LYS A 154 7.80 -3.89 84.44
C LYS A 154 8.84 -3.75 85.55
N LYS A 155 9.39 -2.58 85.73
CA LYS A 155 10.28 -2.28 86.91
C LYS A 155 9.55 -1.23 87.79
#